data_48c20fad010a5fbd0bf2444747723207
#
_entry.id   48c20fad010a5fbd0bf2444747723207
#
_cell.length_a   1.000
_cell.length_b   1.000
_cell.length_c   1.000
_cell.angle_alpha   90.00
_cell.angle_beta   90.00
_cell.angle_gamma   90.00
#
_symmetry.space_group_name_H-M   'P 1'
#
loop_
_entity.id
_entity.type
_entity.pdbx_description
1 polymer ?
#
loop_
_entity_poly.entity_id
_entity_poly.type
_entity_poly.pdbx_seq_one_letter_code
_entity_poly.pdbx_strand_id
1 'polypeptide(L)'
;LMFALARQLPEADASTQAGKWEKNRFMGVELTAKTLGLIGAGNIGSIVAARAIGLKMKVVAYDPFLSPERALELGVDKVELDELLARADFITLHTPLTDQTRGILGREALAQAKRGVRIVNCARGGLIDEAALKEALDSGHVAGAALDVFSEEPAKDNDLFGTPGLICTPHLGASTTEAQVNVAIQIAEQMSDFLLLGGIANAVNVPSLTAEETREELVSLRGPELTGQQQAKPYIGPRPAIVTPFTVRLR
;
A
#
# COMPACT_ATOMS: atom_id res chain seq x y z
N LEU A 1 -9.63 3.47 -9.65
CA LEU A 1 -9.95 4.77 -9.03
C LEU A 1 -9.42 5.97 -9.82
N MET A 2 -8.17 5.96 -10.35
CA MET A 2 -7.67 7.06 -11.21
C MET A 2 -8.63 7.42 -12.36
N PHE A 3 -9.12 6.43 -13.11
CA PHE A 3 -10.11 6.66 -14.19
C PHE A 3 -11.42 7.24 -13.66
N ALA A 4 -11.89 6.74 -12.51
CA ALA A 4 -13.10 7.24 -11.90
C ALA A 4 -12.98 8.72 -11.52
N LEU A 5 -11.85 9.13 -10.94
CA LEU A 5 -11.55 10.54 -10.65
C LEU A 5 -11.38 11.39 -11.92
N ALA A 6 -10.59 10.88 -12.90
CA ALA A 6 -10.31 11.62 -14.11
C ALA A 6 -11.58 11.95 -14.91
N ARG A 7 -12.59 11.10 -14.84
CA ARG A 7 -13.82 11.19 -15.65
C ARG A 7 -15.09 11.39 -14.82
N GLN A 8 -14.98 11.56 -13.48
CA GLN A 8 -16.11 11.75 -12.56
C GLN A 8 -17.19 10.66 -12.76
N LEU A 9 -16.73 9.38 -12.85
CA LEU A 9 -17.62 8.29 -13.28
C LEU A 9 -18.79 8.04 -12.34
N PRO A 10 -18.66 8.05 -10.99
CA PRO A 10 -19.79 7.80 -10.10
C PRO A 10 -20.89 8.84 -10.26
N GLU A 11 -20.53 10.12 -10.34
CA GLU A 11 -21.49 11.22 -10.46
C GLU A 11 -22.13 11.24 -11.85
N ALA A 12 -21.35 10.94 -12.89
CA ALA A 12 -21.84 10.88 -14.26
C ALA A 12 -22.83 9.71 -14.44
N ASP A 13 -22.52 8.55 -13.86
CA ASP A 13 -23.41 7.39 -13.85
C ASP A 13 -24.70 7.69 -13.11
N ALA A 14 -24.63 8.20 -11.88
CA ALA A 14 -25.80 8.55 -11.08
C ALA A 14 -26.70 9.59 -11.78
N SER A 15 -26.10 10.61 -12.41
CA SER A 15 -26.85 11.63 -13.18
C SER A 15 -27.57 11.01 -14.36
N THR A 16 -26.90 10.14 -15.11
CA THR A 16 -27.47 9.51 -16.31
C THR A 16 -28.59 8.52 -15.93
N GLN A 17 -28.42 7.72 -14.90
CA GLN A 17 -29.47 6.82 -14.40
C GLN A 17 -30.68 7.56 -13.85
N ALA A 18 -30.47 8.78 -13.33
CA ALA A 18 -31.58 9.69 -12.95
C ALA A 18 -32.28 10.38 -14.15
N GLY A 19 -31.97 9.97 -15.37
CA GLY A 19 -32.58 10.52 -16.60
C GLY A 19 -32.04 11.88 -17.03
N LYS A 20 -30.90 12.33 -16.45
CA LYS A 20 -30.28 13.60 -16.82
C LYS A 20 -29.19 13.39 -17.87
N TRP A 21 -29.15 14.28 -18.87
CA TRP A 21 -28.16 14.25 -19.94
C TRP A 21 -27.20 15.46 -19.83
N GLU A 22 -26.35 15.46 -18.78
CA GLU A 22 -25.54 16.62 -18.38
C GLU A 22 -24.10 16.56 -18.94
N LYS A 23 -23.93 16.30 -20.24
CA LYS A 23 -22.63 16.10 -20.90
C LYS A 23 -21.58 17.17 -20.53
N ASN A 24 -21.98 18.42 -20.50
CA ASN A 24 -21.04 19.54 -20.26
C ASN A 24 -20.63 19.68 -18.78
N ARG A 25 -21.37 19.08 -17.84
CA ARG A 25 -21.04 19.07 -16.42
C ARG A 25 -19.84 18.19 -16.14
N PHE A 26 -19.68 17.08 -16.87
CA PHE A 26 -18.66 16.07 -16.62
C PHE A 26 -17.46 16.23 -17.55
N MET A 27 -16.88 17.44 -17.56
CA MET A 27 -15.65 17.72 -18.29
C MET A 27 -14.47 17.14 -17.52
N GLY A 28 -14.01 15.95 -17.94
CA GLY A 28 -12.90 15.23 -17.31
C GLY A 28 -11.54 15.65 -17.81
N VAL A 29 -10.51 14.94 -17.36
CA VAL A 29 -9.13 15.06 -17.82
C VAL A 29 -8.65 13.71 -18.37
N GLU A 30 -7.68 13.75 -19.28
CA GLU A 30 -7.02 12.55 -19.77
C GLU A 30 -5.85 12.16 -18.87
N LEU A 31 -5.51 10.86 -18.85
CA LEU A 31 -4.32 10.37 -18.14
C LEU A 31 -3.07 10.48 -19.00
N THR A 32 -3.21 10.39 -20.33
CA THR A 32 -2.09 10.48 -21.27
C THR A 32 -1.29 11.77 -21.07
N ALA A 33 0.04 11.62 -21.00
CA ALA A 33 1.01 12.69 -20.78
C ALA A 33 0.92 13.41 -19.40
N LYS A 34 0.02 12.99 -18.50
CA LYS A 34 -0.01 13.47 -17.12
C LYS A 34 1.09 12.80 -16.31
N THR A 35 1.49 13.47 -15.23
CA THR A 35 2.48 12.95 -14.28
C THR A 35 1.78 12.26 -13.12
N LEU A 36 2.13 10.99 -12.87
CA LEU A 36 1.78 10.26 -11.66
C LEU A 36 2.91 10.39 -10.65
N GLY A 37 2.63 10.95 -9.49
CA GLY A 37 3.48 10.91 -8.30
C GLY A 37 3.20 9.63 -7.52
N LEU A 38 4.21 8.79 -7.40
CA LEU A 38 4.14 7.50 -6.70
C LEU A 38 4.87 7.61 -5.36
N ILE A 39 4.14 7.55 -4.25
CA ILE A 39 4.71 7.52 -2.90
C ILE A 39 4.79 6.06 -2.46
N GLY A 40 6.00 5.50 -2.48
CA GLY A 40 6.28 4.08 -2.26
C GLY A 40 6.34 3.27 -3.56
N ALA A 41 7.53 2.76 -3.89
CA ALA A 41 7.82 2.00 -5.12
C ALA A 41 8.07 0.49 -4.84
N GLY A 42 7.51 -0.03 -3.74
CA GLY A 42 7.55 -1.45 -3.38
C GLY A 42 6.74 -2.34 -4.34
N ASN A 43 6.32 -3.51 -3.86
CA ASN A 43 5.63 -4.51 -4.71
C ASN A 43 4.40 -3.96 -5.44
N ILE A 44 3.52 -3.26 -4.75
CA ILE A 44 2.30 -2.70 -5.37
C ILE A 44 2.64 -1.45 -6.20
N GLY A 45 3.47 -0.56 -5.64
CA GLY A 45 3.84 0.68 -6.34
C GLY A 45 4.51 0.41 -7.68
N SER A 46 5.42 -0.56 -7.78
CA SER A 46 6.07 -0.93 -9.03
C SER A 46 5.07 -1.45 -10.09
N ILE A 47 4.07 -2.22 -9.66
CA ILE A 47 2.99 -2.67 -10.55
C ILE A 47 2.15 -1.48 -11.05
N VAL A 48 1.83 -0.54 -10.17
CA VAL A 48 1.08 0.66 -10.55
C VAL A 48 1.88 1.53 -11.50
N ALA A 49 3.18 1.71 -11.26
CA ALA A 49 4.09 2.42 -12.17
C ALA A 49 4.07 1.83 -13.58
N ALA A 50 4.25 0.51 -13.70
CA ALA A 50 4.22 -0.17 -15.01
C ALA A 50 2.90 0.04 -15.76
N ARG A 51 1.77 0.00 -15.05
CA ARG A 51 0.45 0.26 -15.65
C ARG A 51 0.26 1.71 -16.06
N ALA A 52 0.74 2.66 -15.25
CA ALA A 52 0.67 4.08 -15.57
C ALA A 52 1.53 4.43 -16.81
N ILE A 53 2.71 3.83 -16.93
CA ILE A 53 3.56 3.94 -18.12
C ILE A 53 2.84 3.36 -19.35
N GLY A 54 2.17 2.21 -19.20
CA GLY A 54 1.32 1.64 -20.24
C GLY A 54 0.19 2.56 -20.72
N LEU A 55 -0.31 3.43 -19.82
CA LEU A 55 -1.28 4.49 -20.13
C LEU A 55 -0.62 5.78 -20.66
N LYS A 56 0.68 5.73 -20.98
CA LYS A 56 1.48 6.87 -21.45
C LYS A 56 1.54 8.04 -20.46
N MET A 57 1.47 7.75 -19.16
CA MET A 57 1.78 8.70 -18.11
C MET A 57 3.29 8.80 -17.88
N LYS A 58 3.75 9.94 -17.39
CA LYS A 58 5.07 10.07 -16.76
C LYS A 58 4.94 9.64 -15.30
N VAL A 59 5.94 8.93 -14.78
CA VAL A 59 5.92 8.49 -13.38
C VAL A 59 7.13 9.07 -12.66
N VAL A 60 6.89 9.82 -11.58
CA VAL A 60 7.89 10.25 -10.62
C VAL A 60 7.67 9.50 -9.32
N ALA A 61 8.71 9.01 -8.68
CA ALA A 61 8.60 8.16 -7.49
C ALA A 61 9.43 8.70 -6.33
N TYR A 62 8.80 8.81 -5.18
CA TYR A 62 9.45 9.02 -3.88
C TYR A 62 9.39 7.73 -3.07
N ASP A 63 10.55 7.16 -2.80
CA ASP A 63 10.73 6.03 -1.90
C ASP A 63 12.19 6.04 -1.40
N PRO A 64 12.41 6.16 -0.08
CA PRO A 64 13.76 6.20 0.49
C PRO A 64 14.60 4.96 0.17
N PHE A 65 13.96 3.81 -0.10
CA PHE A 65 14.61 2.53 -0.36
C PHE A 65 14.75 2.22 -1.86
N LEU A 66 14.24 3.07 -2.74
CA LEU A 66 14.36 2.89 -4.18
C LEU A 66 15.79 3.25 -4.62
N SER A 67 16.54 2.28 -5.17
CA SER A 67 17.85 2.59 -5.75
C SER A 67 17.70 3.26 -7.12
N PRO A 68 18.71 4.03 -7.58
CA PRO A 68 18.70 4.63 -8.92
C PRO A 68 18.58 3.58 -10.03
N GLU A 69 19.25 2.43 -9.88
CA GLU A 69 19.23 1.32 -10.84
C GLU A 69 17.80 0.75 -10.93
N ARG A 70 17.17 0.55 -9.79
CA ARG A 70 15.80 0.03 -9.74
C ARG A 70 14.78 1.03 -10.29
N ALA A 71 14.97 2.31 -10.08
CA ALA A 71 14.14 3.35 -10.68
C ALA A 71 14.23 3.33 -12.21
N LEU A 72 15.45 3.16 -12.76
CA LEU A 72 15.68 3.04 -14.20
C LEU A 72 14.99 1.78 -14.77
N GLU A 73 15.10 0.63 -14.12
CA GLU A 73 14.43 -0.61 -14.52
C GLU A 73 12.90 -0.46 -14.53
N LEU A 74 12.35 0.26 -13.57
CA LEU A 74 10.91 0.54 -13.48
C LEU A 74 10.46 1.58 -14.51
N GLY A 75 11.38 2.34 -15.11
CA GLY A 75 11.07 3.43 -16.03
C GLY A 75 10.46 4.65 -15.32
N VAL A 76 10.87 4.91 -14.08
CA VAL A 76 10.37 6.01 -13.26
C VAL A 76 11.50 6.98 -12.92
N ASP A 77 11.18 8.28 -12.76
CA ASP A 77 12.12 9.26 -12.22
C ASP A 77 12.09 9.19 -10.69
N LYS A 78 13.21 8.81 -10.04
CA LYS A 78 13.33 8.94 -8.58
C LYS A 78 13.52 10.40 -8.22
N VAL A 79 12.68 10.91 -7.31
CA VAL A 79 12.70 12.31 -6.86
C VAL A 79 12.47 12.39 -5.36
N GLU A 80 12.75 13.55 -4.76
CA GLU A 80 12.34 13.85 -3.39
C GLU A 80 10.85 14.21 -3.34
N LEU A 81 10.28 14.19 -2.12
CA LEU A 81 8.84 14.38 -1.94
C LEU A 81 8.35 15.72 -2.46
N ASP A 82 9.07 16.80 -2.17
CA ASP A 82 8.70 18.16 -2.60
C ASP A 82 8.63 18.26 -4.13
N GLU A 83 9.59 17.66 -4.83
CA GLU A 83 9.61 17.64 -6.29
C GLU A 83 8.44 16.80 -6.84
N LEU A 84 8.14 15.65 -6.19
CA LEU A 84 6.97 14.85 -6.55
C LEU A 84 5.69 15.67 -6.43
N LEU A 85 5.48 16.35 -5.29
CA LEU A 85 4.29 17.16 -5.04
C LEU A 85 4.14 18.27 -6.08
N ALA A 86 5.23 18.96 -6.44
CA ALA A 86 5.22 20.04 -7.43
C ALA A 86 4.95 19.57 -8.86
N ARG A 87 5.33 18.32 -9.22
CA ARG A 87 5.23 17.77 -10.58
C ARG A 87 3.94 16.97 -10.84
N ALA A 88 3.38 16.34 -9.81
CA ALA A 88 2.32 15.36 -9.98
C ALA A 88 0.96 15.97 -10.34
N ASP A 89 0.31 15.46 -11.39
CA ASP A 89 -1.10 15.70 -11.70
C ASP A 89 -2.01 14.72 -10.94
N PHE A 90 -1.49 13.53 -10.65
CA PHE A 90 -2.10 12.50 -9.80
C PHE A 90 -1.07 12.04 -8.78
N ILE A 91 -1.48 11.79 -7.55
CA ILE A 91 -0.65 11.21 -6.50
C ILE A 91 -1.30 9.91 -6.03
N THR A 92 -0.51 8.85 -5.89
CA THR A 92 -0.96 7.57 -5.35
C THR A 92 0.01 7.07 -4.28
N LEU A 93 -0.54 6.52 -3.19
CA LEU A 93 0.23 6.07 -2.05
C LEU A 93 0.28 4.54 -2.00
N HIS A 94 1.49 4.00 -1.80
CA HIS A 94 1.77 2.55 -1.72
C HIS A 94 2.84 2.26 -0.66
N THR A 95 2.81 2.98 0.44
CA THR A 95 3.72 2.83 1.58
C THR A 95 2.98 2.29 2.80
N PRO A 96 3.62 1.54 3.70
CA PRO A 96 3.02 1.16 4.98
C PRO A 96 2.81 2.39 5.86
N LEU A 97 1.90 2.29 6.82
CA LEU A 97 1.74 3.29 7.87
C LEU A 97 2.80 3.04 8.96
N THR A 98 3.70 4.00 9.11
CA THR A 98 4.75 4.05 10.14
C THR A 98 4.76 5.44 10.77
N ASP A 99 5.58 5.66 11.79
CA ASP A 99 5.73 7.00 12.37
C ASP A 99 6.28 8.02 11.36
N GLN A 100 7.11 7.58 10.38
CA GLN A 100 7.64 8.45 9.34
C GLN A 100 6.66 8.73 8.20
N THR A 101 5.70 7.83 7.96
CA THR A 101 4.74 7.96 6.85
C THR A 101 3.37 8.44 7.29
N ARG A 102 3.11 8.48 8.60
CA ARG A 102 1.89 9.02 9.15
C ARG A 102 1.72 10.49 8.76
N GLY A 103 0.61 10.81 8.11
CA GLY A 103 0.32 12.16 7.63
C GLY A 103 1.32 12.67 6.58
N ILE A 104 1.96 11.76 5.82
CA ILE A 104 2.90 12.15 4.75
C ILE A 104 2.27 13.12 3.73
N LEU A 105 0.97 13.01 3.50
CA LEU A 105 0.15 14.02 2.83
C LEU A 105 -0.67 14.79 3.88
N GLY A 106 0.02 15.53 4.72
CA GLY A 106 -0.57 16.48 5.65
C GLY A 106 -0.83 17.84 5.00
N ARG A 107 -1.27 18.82 5.79
CA ARG A 107 -1.63 20.18 5.35
C ARG A 107 -0.54 20.84 4.50
N GLU A 108 0.71 20.78 4.94
CA GLU A 108 1.83 21.42 4.25
C GLU A 108 2.12 20.76 2.90
N ALA A 109 2.15 19.42 2.86
CA ALA A 109 2.35 18.65 1.65
C ALA A 109 1.23 18.89 0.63
N LEU A 110 -0.03 18.92 1.10
CA LEU A 110 -1.17 19.23 0.26
C LEU A 110 -1.11 20.64 -0.30
N ALA A 111 -0.64 21.63 0.48
CA ALA A 111 -0.49 22.99 0.02
C ALA A 111 0.65 23.16 -1.01
N GLN A 112 1.71 22.34 -0.94
CA GLN A 112 2.81 22.31 -1.91
C GLN A 112 2.43 21.56 -3.19
N ALA A 113 1.45 20.69 -3.13
CA ALA A 113 1.01 19.92 -4.28
C ALA A 113 0.48 20.86 -5.39
N LYS A 114 0.62 20.39 -6.62
CA LYS A 114 0.13 21.13 -7.78
C LYS A 114 -1.37 21.39 -7.67
N ARG A 115 -1.80 22.64 -7.89
CA ARG A 115 -3.22 22.96 -7.89
C ARG A 115 -3.98 22.13 -8.94
N GLY A 116 -5.08 21.54 -8.53
CA GLY A 116 -5.86 20.62 -9.37
C GLY A 116 -5.37 19.17 -9.35
N VAL A 117 -4.42 18.84 -8.46
CA VAL A 117 -3.95 17.47 -8.24
C VAL A 117 -5.12 16.55 -7.85
N ARG A 118 -5.00 15.29 -8.22
CA ARG A 118 -5.92 14.21 -7.81
C ARG A 118 -5.17 13.18 -6.98
N ILE A 119 -5.78 12.70 -5.91
CA ILE A 119 -5.13 11.85 -4.91
C ILE A 119 -5.84 10.50 -4.84
N VAL A 120 -5.07 9.40 -4.81
CA VAL A 120 -5.59 8.04 -4.63
C VAL A 120 -4.88 7.38 -3.46
N ASN A 121 -5.64 6.85 -2.51
CA ASN A 121 -5.10 6.06 -1.42
C ASN A 121 -5.83 4.72 -1.30
N CYS A 122 -5.15 3.65 -1.71
CA CYS A 122 -5.56 2.26 -1.50
C CYS A 122 -4.53 1.50 -0.64
N ALA A 123 -3.69 2.23 0.11
CA ALA A 123 -2.64 1.62 0.93
C ALA A 123 -3.07 1.48 2.39
N ARG A 124 -3.06 2.57 3.15
CA ARG A 124 -3.44 2.58 4.58
C ARG A 124 -4.10 3.91 4.94
N GLY A 125 -5.09 3.85 5.84
CA GLY A 125 -5.59 5.03 6.54
C GLY A 125 -4.49 5.69 7.36
N GLY A 126 -4.60 6.99 7.62
CA GLY A 126 -3.60 7.75 8.38
C GLY A 126 -2.36 8.20 7.59
N LEU A 127 -2.19 7.78 6.32
CA LEU A 127 -1.17 8.34 5.42
C LEU A 127 -1.52 9.74 4.95
N ILE A 128 -2.80 10.05 4.86
CA ILE A 128 -3.32 11.37 4.53
C ILE A 128 -3.97 11.94 5.79
N ASP A 129 -3.74 13.21 6.06
CA ASP A 129 -4.53 13.97 7.03
C ASP A 129 -5.91 14.25 6.41
N GLU A 130 -6.93 13.55 6.91
CA GLU A 130 -8.28 13.60 6.36
C GLU A 130 -8.92 14.98 6.51
N ALA A 131 -8.64 15.70 7.61
CA ALA A 131 -9.13 17.06 7.83
C ALA A 131 -8.48 18.04 6.84
N ALA A 132 -7.16 17.95 6.66
CA ALA A 132 -6.44 18.76 5.68
C ALA A 132 -6.86 18.44 4.23
N LEU A 133 -7.13 17.16 3.93
CA LEU A 133 -7.65 16.75 2.62
C LEU A 133 -9.03 17.37 2.36
N LYS A 134 -9.92 17.36 3.37
CA LYS A 134 -11.24 17.99 3.24
C LYS A 134 -11.12 19.46 2.90
N GLU A 135 -10.30 20.21 3.63
CA GLU A 135 -10.08 21.63 3.35
C GLU A 135 -9.49 21.86 1.95
N ALA A 136 -8.58 21.00 1.50
CA ALA A 136 -7.98 21.09 0.17
C ALA A 136 -8.98 20.78 -0.95
N LEU A 137 -9.93 19.87 -0.73
CA LEU A 137 -11.06 19.59 -1.64
C LEU A 137 -12.03 20.76 -1.67
N ASP A 138 -12.48 21.24 -0.49
CA ASP A 138 -13.43 22.35 -0.36
C ASP A 138 -12.90 23.65 -1.01
N SER A 139 -11.61 23.92 -0.92
CA SER A 139 -10.96 25.05 -1.58
C SER A 139 -10.71 24.86 -3.08
N GLY A 140 -10.90 23.64 -3.61
CA GLY A 140 -10.57 23.27 -4.99
C GLY A 140 -9.07 23.27 -5.29
N HIS A 141 -8.21 23.23 -4.27
CA HIS A 141 -6.77 23.02 -4.46
C HIS A 141 -6.51 21.58 -4.92
N VAL A 142 -7.13 20.60 -4.27
CA VAL A 142 -7.24 19.22 -4.73
C VAL A 142 -8.51 19.09 -5.55
N ALA A 143 -8.39 18.65 -6.81
CA ALA A 143 -9.53 18.54 -7.73
C ALA A 143 -10.37 17.28 -7.49
N GLY A 144 -9.86 16.32 -6.73
CA GLY A 144 -10.59 15.13 -6.34
C GLY A 144 -9.69 14.13 -5.60
N ALA A 145 -10.30 13.29 -4.78
CA ALA A 145 -9.63 12.22 -4.07
C ALA A 145 -10.42 10.91 -4.16
N ALA A 146 -9.73 9.78 -4.17
CA ALA A 146 -10.32 8.46 -4.09
C ALA A 146 -9.67 7.66 -2.97
N LEU A 147 -10.44 7.31 -1.97
CA LEU A 147 -9.99 6.62 -0.77
C LEU A 147 -10.65 5.25 -0.67
N ASP A 148 -9.82 4.22 -0.60
CA ASP A 148 -10.25 2.85 -0.29
C ASP A 148 -9.99 2.49 1.17
N VAL A 149 -9.29 3.38 1.90
CA VAL A 149 -8.85 3.19 3.30
C VAL A 149 -9.02 4.48 4.09
N PHE A 150 -9.28 4.34 5.40
CA PHE A 150 -9.57 5.45 6.30
C PHE A 150 -8.79 5.33 7.61
N SER A 151 -8.64 6.43 8.33
CA SER A 151 -7.94 6.46 9.63
C SER A 151 -8.62 5.57 10.66
N GLU A 152 -9.94 5.46 10.59
CA GLU A 152 -10.75 4.55 11.38
C GLU A 152 -11.57 3.64 10.46
N GLU A 153 -11.45 2.33 10.64
CA GLU A 153 -12.17 1.31 9.86
C GLU A 153 -12.88 0.30 10.80
N PRO A 154 -14.13 -0.05 10.54
CA PRO A 154 -14.98 0.39 9.44
C PRO A 154 -15.42 1.86 9.58
N ALA A 155 -15.20 2.64 8.51
CA ALA A 155 -15.60 4.04 8.45
C ALA A 155 -17.13 4.13 8.26
N LYS A 156 -17.84 4.53 9.31
CA LYS A 156 -19.31 4.70 9.30
C LYS A 156 -19.71 6.17 9.27
N ASP A 157 -19.05 6.98 10.09
CA ASP A 157 -19.24 8.41 10.21
C ASP A 157 -17.88 9.09 10.00
N ASN A 158 -17.64 9.64 8.82
CA ASN A 158 -16.40 10.30 8.47
C ASN A 158 -16.71 11.67 7.84
N ASP A 159 -16.04 12.71 8.32
CA ASP A 159 -16.27 14.11 7.91
C ASP A 159 -15.98 14.35 6.43
N LEU A 160 -15.27 13.45 5.77
CA LEU A 160 -15.02 13.49 4.34
C LEU A 160 -16.24 13.07 3.50
N PHE A 161 -17.15 12.27 4.06
CA PHE A 161 -18.26 11.72 3.28
C PHE A 161 -19.20 12.83 2.78
N GLY A 162 -19.58 12.72 1.52
CA GLY A 162 -20.39 13.74 0.86
C GLY A 162 -19.59 14.94 0.32
N THR A 163 -18.28 15.01 0.54
CA THR A 163 -17.45 16.06 -0.04
C THR A 163 -17.40 15.94 -1.57
N PRO A 164 -17.67 17.01 -2.32
CA PRO A 164 -17.60 16.99 -3.78
C PRO A 164 -16.22 16.58 -4.29
N GLY A 165 -16.20 15.71 -5.31
CA GLY A 165 -14.95 15.21 -5.89
C GLY A 165 -14.28 14.08 -5.09
N LEU A 166 -14.94 13.58 -4.04
CA LEU A 166 -14.46 12.44 -3.26
C LEU A 166 -15.15 11.14 -3.72
N ILE A 167 -14.35 10.10 -3.94
CA ILE A 167 -14.80 8.73 -4.18
C ILE A 167 -14.34 7.88 -3.00
N CYS A 168 -15.26 7.12 -2.40
CA CYS A 168 -14.96 6.22 -1.28
C CYS A 168 -15.32 4.78 -1.64
N THR A 169 -14.46 3.82 -1.26
CA THR A 169 -14.72 2.39 -1.35
C THR A 169 -14.38 1.73 -0.01
N PRO A 170 -15.05 0.63 0.39
CA PRO A 170 -14.90 0.03 1.71
C PRO A 170 -13.76 -1.00 1.77
N HIS A 171 -12.52 -0.56 1.54
CA HIS A 171 -11.29 -1.34 1.60
C HIS A 171 -11.34 -2.57 0.68
N LEU A 172 -11.56 -2.33 -0.61
CA LEU A 172 -11.76 -3.36 -1.64
C LEU A 172 -10.48 -3.81 -2.36
N GLY A 173 -9.32 -3.22 -2.04
CA GLY A 173 -8.07 -3.44 -2.79
C GLY A 173 -7.71 -4.90 -3.06
N ALA A 174 -7.99 -5.80 -2.13
CA ALA A 174 -7.77 -7.25 -2.26
C ALA A 174 -9.08 -8.07 -2.33
N SER A 175 -10.23 -7.43 -2.46
CA SER A 175 -11.54 -8.08 -2.42
C SER A 175 -11.96 -8.58 -3.81
N THR A 176 -11.16 -9.49 -4.39
CA THR A 176 -11.49 -10.18 -5.64
C THR A 176 -11.46 -11.68 -5.45
N THR A 177 -12.20 -12.43 -6.26
CA THR A 177 -12.23 -13.91 -6.22
C THR A 177 -10.82 -14.46 -6.42
N GLU A 178 -10.07 -13.93 -7.37
CA GLU A 178 -8.71 -14.37 -7.68
C GLU A 178 -7.75 -14.09 -6.53
N ALA A 179 -7.84 -12.93 -5.89
CA ALA A 179 -6.99 -12.59 -4.75
C ALA A 179 -7.24 -13.53 -3.56
N GLN A 180 -8.51 -13.86 -3.27
CA GLN A 180 -8.87 -14.78 -2.20
C GLN A 180 -8.33 -16.20 -2.45
N VAL A 181 -8.45 -16.71 -3.68
CA VAL A 181 -7.91 -18.02 -4.08
C VAL A 181 -6.37 -18.01 -4.01
N ASN A 182 -5.73 -17.00 -4.59
CA ASN A 182 -4.27 -16.93 -4.63
C ASN A 182 -3.66 -16.80 -3.23
N VAL A 183 -4.27 -16.02 -2.34
CA VAL A 183 -3.82 -15.91 -0.94
C VAL A 183 -3.97 -17.25 -0.22
N ALA A 184 -5.07 -17.98 -0.41
CA ALA A 184 -5.27 -19.28 0.21
C ALA A 184 -4.22 -20.31 -0.26
N ILE A 185 -3.93 -20.35 -1.56
CA ILE A 185 -2.89 -21.23 -2.12
C ILE A 185 -1.52 -20.83 -1.58
N GLN A 186 -1.16 -19.56 -1.63
CA GLN A 186 0.14 -19.07 -1.16
C GLN A 186 0.37 -19.38 0.32
N ILE A 187 -0.64 -19.21 1.17
CA ILE A 187 -0.54 -19.56 2.59
C ILE A 187 -0.36 -21.08 2.77
N ALA A 188 -1.09 -21.90 2.01
CA ALA A 188 -0.93 -23.35 2.09
C ALA A 188 0.48 -23.80 1.66
N GLU A 189 1.02 -23.22 0.60
CA GLU A 189 2.41 -23.46 0.15
C GLU A 189 3.43 -23.05 1.20
N GLN A 190 3.34 -21.83 1.73
CA GLN A 190 4.27 -21.33 2.77
C GLN A 190 4.19 -22.17 4.06
N MET A 191 2.99 -22.58 4.47
CA MET A 191 2.83 -23.48 5.63
C MET A 191 3.44 -24.85 5.37
N SER A 192 3.24 -25.41 4.17
CA SER A 192 3.85 -26.68 3.78
C SER A 192 5.37 -26.62 3.78
N ASP A 193 5.93 -25.57 3.19
CA ASP A 193 7.38 -25.35 3.15
C ASP A 193 7.96 -25.21 4.57
N PHE A 194 7.29 -24.47 5.43
CA PHE A 194 7.70 -24.36 6.82
C PHE A 194 7.64 -25.69 7.57
N LEU A 195 6.55 -26.42 7.45
CA LEU A 195 6.35 -27.68 8.20
C LEU A 195 7.22 -28.84 7.69
N LEU A 196 7.46 -28.90 6.37
CA LEU A 196 8.18 -30.00 5.75
C LEU A 196 9.67 -29.72 5.59
N LEU A 197 10.03 -28.47 5.28
CA LEU A 197 11.40 -28.08 4.92
C LEU A 197 12.04 -27.14 5.93
N GLY A 198 11.25 -26.48 6.80
CA GLY A 198 11.73 -25.49 7.76
C GLY A 198 11.94 -24.09 7.14
N GLY A 199 11.55 -23.87 5.89
CA GLY A 199 11.67 -22.57 5.23
C GLY A 199 10.68 -21.55 5.83
N ILE A 200 11.16 -20.33 6.11
CA ILE A 200 10.35 -19.24 6.65
C ILE A 200 10.19 -18.17 5.58
N ALA A 201 9.00 -18.01 5.04
CA ALA A 201 8.69 -17.00 4.05
C ALA A 201 7.55 -16.07 4.54
N ASN A 202 7.75 -14.75 4.40
CA ASN A 202 6.74 -13.74 4.71
C ASN A 202 6.17 -13.80 6.15
N ALA A 203 6.94 -14.27 7.11
CA ALA A 203 6.54 -14.30 8.52
C ALA A 203 6.41 -12.87 9.07
N VAL A 204 5.44 -12.65 9.97
CA VAL A 204 5.15 -11.33 10.53
C VAL A 204 6.18 -10.88 11.58
N ASN A 205 6.81 -11.84 12.25
CA ASN A 205 7.61 -11.62 13.47
C ASN A 205 9.04 -12.18 13.38
N VAL A 206 9.43 -12.73 12.25
CA VAL A 206 10.79 -13.20 11.98
C VAL A 206 11.17 -12.89 10.53
N PRO A 207 12.46 -12.68 10.22
CA PRO A 207 12.91 -12.52 8.85
C PRO A 207 12.59 -13.75 8.00
N SER A 208 12.44 -13.55 6.70
CA SER A 208 12.35 -14.67 5.75
C SER A 208 13.71 -15.38 5.70
N LEU A 209 13.69 -16.68 5.89
CA LEU A 209 14.88 -17.55 5.87
C LEU A 209 14.62 -18.75 4.96
N THR A 210 15.61 -19.14 4.18
CA THR A 210 15.57 -20.41 3.46
C THR A 210 15.61 -21.58 4.43
N ALA A 211 15.22 -22.77 3.98
CA ALA A 211 15.30 -23.98 4.79
C ALA A 211 16.74 -24.29 5.25
N GLU A 212 17.74 -23.90 4.46
CA GLU A 212 19.17 -24.06 4.77
C GLU A 212 19.62 -23.08 5.85
N GLU A 213 19.32 -21.80 5.69
CA GLU A 213 19.58 -20.75 6.70
C GLU A 213 18.89 -21.05 8.02
N THR A 214 17.65 -21.53 7.99
CA THR A 214 16.91 -21.93 9.21
C THR A 214 17.60 -23.08 9.94
N ARG A 215 18.16 -24.05 9.20
CA ARG A 215 18.92 -25.16 9.81
C ARG A 215 20.23 -24.68 10.42
N GLU A 216 20.96 -23.82 9.74
CA GLU A 216 22.21 -23.22 10.23
C GLU A 216 21.99 -22.42 11.51
N GLU A 217 20.94 -21.61 11.54
CA GLU A 217 20.58 -20.80 12.71
C GLU A 217 20.14 -21.68 13.89
N LEU A 218 19.35 -22.72 13.65
CA LEU A 218 18.98 -23.71 14.67
C LEU A 218 20.19 -24.49 15.21
N VAL A 219 21.17 -24.82 14.37
CA VAL A 219 22.41 -25.45 14.79
C VAL A 219 23.26 -24.50 15.64
N SER A 220 23.35 -23.23 15.26
CA SER A 220 24.07 -22.21 16.02
C SER A 220 23.47 -21.97 17.41
N LEU A 221 22.17 -22.03 17.54
CA LEU A 221 21.42 -21.88 18.79
C LEU A 221 21.52 -23.12 19.71
N ARG A 222 21.81 -24.31 19.16
CA ARG A 222 21.98 -25.54 19.94
C ARG A 222 23.34 -25.67 20.65
N GLY A 223 24.29 -24.82 20.32
CA GLY A 223 25.66 -24.93 20.81
C GLY A 223 26.40 -26.17 20.30
N PRO A 224 27.69 -26.33 20.57
CA PRO A 224 28.43 -27.53 20.17
C PRO A 224 27.75 -28.76 20.78
N GLU A 225 27.47 -29.77 19.96
CA GLU A 225 26.91 -31.05 20.40
C GLU A 225 27.77 -31.58 21.54
N LEU A 226 27.13 -31.80 22.69
CA LEU A 226 27.76 -32.50 23.79
C LEU A 226 28.06 -33.93 23.31
N THR A 227 29.35 -34.21 23.05
CA THR A 227 29.82 -35.53 22.67
C THR A 227 29.32 -36.57 23.65
N GLY A 228 28.57 -37.46 23.22
CA GLY A 228 28.15 -38.84 23.53
C GLY A 228 28.20 -39.42 24.93
N GLN A 229 28.33 -38.70 26.04
CA GLN A 229 28.34 -39.28 27.39
C GLN A 229 27.58 -38.53 28.48
N GLN A 230 26.84 -37.50 28.15
CA GLN A 230 25.91 -36.85 29.10
C GLN A 230 24.46 -37.01 28.64
N GLN A 231 23.94 -38.23 28.72
CA GLN A 231 22.53 -38.48 28.62
C GLN A 231 21.79 -37.79 29.78
N ALA A 232 21.14 -36.76 29.41
CA ALA A 232 19.93 -36.12 29.93
C ALA A 232 19.51 -36.51 31.35
N LYS A 233 19.77 -35.62 32.28
CA LYS A 233 18.77 -35.33 33.32
C LYS A 233 17.71 -34.42 32.71
N PRO A 234 16.39 -34.69 32.91
CA PRO A 234 15.37 -33.79 32.44
C PRO A 234 15.57 -32.41 33.08
N TYR A 235 15.66 -31.38 32.25
CA TYR A 235 15.77 -29.98 32.67
C TYR A 235 14.49 -29.59 33.43
N ILE A 236 14.61 -29.41 34.76
CA ILE A 236 13.53 -28.89 35.63
C ILE A 236 13.83 -27.43 35.95
N GLY A 237 14.00 -26.60 34.92
CA GLY A 237 14.11 -25.17 35.04
C GLY A 237 12.98 -24.46 34.30
N PRO A 238 12.73 -23.15 34.51
CA PRO A 238 11.77 -22.41 33.72
C PRO A 238 12.20 -22.55 32.24
N ARG A 239 11.34 -23.10 31.41
CA ARG A 239 11.60 -23.24 29.99
C ARG A 239 12.03 -21.87 29.50
N PRO A 240 13.18 -21.72 28.78
CA PRO A 240 13.44 -20.51 28.04
C PRO A 240 12.19 -20.29 27.21
N ALA A 241 11.74 -19.06 27.07
CA ALA A 241 10.56 -18.74 26.28
C ALA A 241 10.79 -19.34 24.88
N ILE A 242 10.35 -20.57 24.70
CA ILE A 242 10.19 -21.15 23.39
C ILE A 242 9.22 -20.20 22.76
N VAL A 243 9.70 -19.49 21.76
CA VAL A 243 8.85 -18.76 20.84
C VAL A 243 7.71 -19.72 20.53
N THR A 244 6.55 -19.47 21.14
CA THR A 244 5.39 -20.33 20.94
C THR A 244 5.09 -20.32 19.45
N PRO A 245 4.91 -21.46 18.82
CA PRO A 245 4.68 -21.52 17.40
C PRO A 245 3.42 -20.72 17.10
N PHE A 246 3.63 -19.66 16.34
CA PHE A 246 2.72 -18.99 15.45
C PHE A 246 1.23 -18.92 15.86
N THR A 247 0.86 -17.80 16.43
CA THR A 247 -0.54 -17.36 16.32
C THR A 247 -0.65 -16.63 14.98
N VAL A 248 -1.09 -17.34 13.94
CA VAL A 248 -1.54 -16.72 12.70
C VAL A 248 -2.83 -15.96 13.05
N ARG A 249 -2.73 -14.66 13.25
CA ARG A 249 -3.92 -13.80 13.24
C ARG A 249 -4.26 -13.51 11.79
N LEU A 250 -5.20 -14.26 11.27
CA LEU A 250 -5.95 -13.86 10.09
C LEU A 250 -6.78 -12.63 10.47
N ARG A 251 -6.48 -11.51 9.86
CA ARG A 251 -7.36 -10.34 9.80
C ARG A 251 -7.89 -10.19 8.39
#